data_5182bfa16edad4154bfdda3c0596d59a
#
_entry.id   5182bfa16edad4154bfdda3c0596d59a
#
_cell.length_a   1.000
_cell.length_b   1.000
_cell.length_c   1.000
_cell.angle_alpha   90.00
_cell.angle_beta   90.00
_cell.angle_gamma   90.00
#
_symmetry.space_group_name_H-M   'P 1'
#
loop_
_entity.id
_entity.type
_entity.pdbx_description
1 polymer ?
#
loop_
_entity_poly.entity_id
_entity_poly.type
_entity_poly.pdbx_seq_one_letter_code
_entity_poly.pdbx_strand_id
1 'polypeptide(L)'
;MKRIAAQKSVCRLLQGTRWIALLFVLLGVGCSSEPPHYEGAFSASQQVKGNAESISAPMDLAWGAVLEVLSQQGFLIQQADPKSHIILANREMRSKEDKDLSHTVAATITLFPASDQLTRVMVAANQTTELHKKSYTWWHLLWLLPVFPTGTEYTTVVVERDTVRSPQFYSDFFGAVKKSTEEKKGSVQ
;
A
#
# COMPACT_ATOMS: atom_id res chain seq x y z
N MET A 1 31.17 -41.70 -59.58
CA MET A 1 30.23 -40.57 -59.32
C MET A 1 29.14 -40.87 -58.30
N LYS A 2 29.28 -41.83 -57.35
CA LYS A 2 28.22 -42.18 -56.35
C LYS A 2 28.50 -41.69 -54.89
N ARG A 3 29.63 -41.06 -54.62
CA ARG A 3 29.99 -40.65 -53.23
C ARG A 3 29.59 -39.19 -52.87
N ILE A 4 29.26 -38.37 -53.83
CA ILE A 4 28.92 -36.93 -53.57
C ILE A 4 27.46 -36.73 -53.15
N ALA A 5 26.57 -37.65 -53.51
CA ALA A 5 25.12 -37.53 -53.19
C ALA A 5 24.81 -37.87 -51.73
N ALA A 6 25.60 -38.72 -51.05
CA ALA A 6 25.36 -39.12 -49.66
C ALA A 6 25.74 -38.01 -48.64
N GLN A 7 26.68 -37.15 -49.01
CA GLN A 7 27.19 -36.12 -48.09
C GLN A 7 26.22 -34.90 -47.96
N LYS A 8 25.40 -34.66 -48.98
CA LYS A 8 24.39 -33.58 -48.93
C LYS A 8 23.17 -33.91 -48.07
N SER A 9 22.82 -35.19 -47.92
CA SER A 9 21.67 -35.62 -47.10
C SER A 9 21.94 -35.53 -45.60
N VAL A 10 23.18 -35.83 -45.18
CA VAL A 10 23.56 -35.77 -43.75
C VAL A 10 23.60 -34.32 -43.25
N CYS A 11 24.03 -33.37 -44.09
CA CYS A 11 24.10 -31.97 -43.69
C CYS A 11 22.71 -31.32 -43.49
N ARG A 12 21.69 -31.79 -44.21
CA ARG A 12 20.31 -31.30 -44.03
C ARG A 12 19.63 -31.86 -42.79
N LEU A 13 19.95 -33.07 -42.37
CA LEU A 13 19.44 -33.67 -41.11
C LEU A 13 20.02 -32.99 -39.91
N LEU A 14 21.29 -32.59 -39.90
CA LEU A 14 21.95 -31.87 -38.80
C LEU A 14 21.43 -30.42 -38.67
N GLN A 15 20.97 -29.79 -39.73
CA GLN A 15 20.39 -28.45 -39.66
C GLN A 15 19.00 -28.46 -39.02
N GLY A 16 18.16 -29.46 -39.28
CA GLY A 16 16.84 -29.61 -38.65
C GLY A 16 16.87 -29.80 -37.14
N THR A 17 17.81 -30.59 -36.65
CA THR A 17 17.99 -30.86 -35.21
C THR A 17 18.43 -29.63 -34.40
N ARG A 18 19.20 -28.72 -35.01
CA ARG A 18 19.60 -27.44 -34.35
C ARG A 18 18.44 -26.52 -34.05
N TRP A 19 17.45 -26.45 -34.91
CA TRP A 19 16.25 -25.62 -34.73
C TRP A 19 15.31 -26.19 -33.65
N ILE A 20 15.19 -27.52 -33.56
CA ILE A 20 14.38 -28.19 -32.54
C ILE A 20 15.01 -27.98 -31.16
N ALA A 21 16.32 -28.05 -31.03
CA ALA A 21 17.04 -27.80 -29.76
C ALA A 21 16.88 -26.33 -29.32
N LEU A 22 16.86 -25.37 -30.24
CA LEU A 22 16.68 -23.96 -29.95
C LEU A 22 15.24 -23.65 -29.50
N LEU A 23 14.26 -24.38 -30.05
CA LEU A 23 12.85 -24.26 -29.66
C LEU A 23 12.61 -24.81 -28.24
N PHE A 24 13.31 -25.88 -27.84
CA PHE A 24 13.22 -26.43 -26.49
C PHE A 24 13.85 -25.52 -25.42
N VAL A 25 14.89 -24.77 -25.74
CA VAL A 25 15.51 -23.80 -24.82
C VAL A 25 14.60 -22.60 -24.58
N LEU A 26 13.79 -22.19 -25.57
CA LEU A 26 12.82 -21.09 -25.42
C LEU A 26 11.56 -21.47 -24.62
N LEU A 27 11.23 -22.76 -24.55
CA LEU A 27 10.10 -23.26 -23.75
C LEU A 27 10.47 -23.52 -22.28
N GLY A 28 11.77 -23.51 -21.95
CA GLY A 28 12.27 -23.73 -20.59
C GLY A 28 12.36 -22.49 -19.71
N VAL A 29 11.85 -21.31 -20.15
CA VAL A 29 11.68 -20.16 -19.27
C VAL A 29 10.44 -20.42 -18.44
N GLY A 30 10.59 -21.30 -17.43
CA GLY A 30 9.59 -21.52 -16.41
C GLY A 30 9.27 -20.19 -15.75
N CYS A 31 7.98 -19.83 -15.69
CA CYS A 31 7.50 -18.80 -14.79
C CYS A 31 8.00 -19.16 -13.40
N SER A 32 9.02 -18.47 -12.91
CA SER A 32 9.33 -18.48 -11.50
C SER A 32 8.14 -17.79 -10.82
N SER A 33 7.21 -18.58 -10.30
CA SER A 33 6.21 -18.06 -9.39
C SER A 33 6.97 -17.53 -8.18
N GLU A 34 7.04 -16.20 -8.02
CA GLU A 34 7.53 -15.64 -6.77
C GLU A 34 6.76 -16.28 -5.61
N PRO A 35 7.46 -16.72 -4.56
CA PRO A 35 6.78 -17.26 -3.38
C PRO A 35 5.82 -16.21 -2.83
N PRO A 36 4.66 -16.61 -2.35
CA PRO A 36 3.68 -15.66 -1.84
C PRO A 36 4.29 -14.84 -0.69
N HIS A 37 4.22 -13.51 -0.80
CA HIS A 37 4.86 -12.55 0.13
C HIS A 37 4.43 -12.68 1.60
N TYR A 38 3.40 -13.48 1.90
CA TYR A 38 2.94 -13.70 3.26
C TYR A 38 3.85 -14.62 4.10
N GLU A 39 4.75 -15.39 3.49
CA GLU A 39 5.65 -16.30 4.22
C GLU A 39 6.55 -15.62 5.26
N GLY A 40 6.83 -14.31 5.07
CA GLY A 40 7.57 -13.49 6.02
C GLY A 40 6.71 -12.58 6.91
N ALA A 41 5.37 -12.68 6.84
CA ALA A 41 4.48 -11.69 7.48
C ALA A 41 4.68 -11.57 9.02
N PHE A 42 5.11 -12.65 9.68
CA PHE A 42 5.38 -12.67 11.13
C PHE A 42 6.89 -12.64 11.45
N SER A 43 7.76 -12.39 10.47
CA SER A 43 9.17 -12.27 10.74
C SER A 43 9.50 -11.00 11.53
N ALA A 44 10.53 -11.06 12.39
CA ALA A 44 10.96 -9.90 13.18
C ALA A 44 11.39 -8.70 12.31
N SER A 45 11.84 -8.94 11.07
CA SER A 45 12.19 -7.90 10.10
C SER A 45 10.99 -7.13 9.56
N GLN A 46 9.79 -7.71 9.65
CA GLN A 46 8.53 -7.08 9.22
C GLN A 46 7.82 -6.36 10.39
N GLN A 47 8.34 -6.47 11.60
CA GLN A 47 7.74 -5.84 12.77
C GLN A 47 7.84 -4.31 12.69
N VAL A 48 6.71 -3.63 12.84
CA VAL A 48 6.66 -2.16 12.90
C VAL A 48 7.10 -1.73 14.30
N LYS A 49 8.18 -0.95 14.37
CA LYS A 49 8.71 -0.45 15.65
C LYS A 49 8.00 0.83 16.07
N GLY A 50 7.71 0.93 17.37
CA GLY A 50 7.12 2.14 17.95
C GLY A 50 5.63 2.32 17.70
N ASN A 51 4.96 1.31 17.15
CA ASN A 51 3.53 1.35 16.83
C ASN A 51 2.59 1.09 18.04
N ALA A 52 3.14 0.90 19.22
CA ALA A 52 2.39 0.71 20.45
C ALA A 52 3.05 1.45 21.62
N GLU A 53 2.24 2.14 22.43
CA GLU A 53 2.70 2.87 23.58
C GLU A 53 1.65 2.83 24.70
N SER A 54 2.11 3.00 25.95
CA SER A 54 1.24 3.10 27.13
C SER A 54 1.03 4.56 27.51
N ILE A 55 -0.23 4.97 27.58
CA ILE A 55 -0.66 6.31 27.97
C ILE A 55 -1.13 6.26 29.41
N SER A 56 -0.57 7.12 30.27
CA SER A 56 -0.92 7.22 31.70
C SER A 56 -2.28 7.90 31.86
N ALA A 57 -3.34 7.24 31.46
CA ALA A 57 -4.71 7.72 31.57
C ALA A 57 -5.71 6.56 31.61
N PRO A 58 -6.88 6.74 32.23
CA PRO A 58 -7.98 5.79 32.10
C PRO A 58 -8.46 5.72 30.65
N MET A 59 -9.11 4.60 30.31
CA MET A 59 -9.54 4.28 28.94
C MET A 59 -10.35 5.40 28.28
N ASP A 60 -11.35 5.92 28.96
CA ASP A 60 -12.26 6.94 28.40
C ASP A 60 -11.52 8.24 28.05
N LEU A 61 -10.57 8.63 28.88
CA LEU A 61 -9.78 9.84 28.65
C LEU A 61 -8.79 9.62 27.49
N ALA A 62 -8.14 8.46 27.42
CA ALA A 62 -7.26 8.09 26.33
C ALA A 62 -8.03 7.98 25.01
N TRP A 63 -9.22 7.41 25.03
CA TRP A 63 -10.13 7.32 23.87
C TRP A 63 -10.46 8.70 23.34
N GLY A 64 -10.93 9.60 24.21
CA GLY A 64 -11.26 10.97 23.81
C GLY A 64 -10.06 11.75 23.29
N ALA A 65 -8.86 11.52 23.83
CA ALA A 65 -7.63 12.16 23.37
C ALA A 65 -7.23 11.66 21.95
N VAL A 66 -7.36 10.35 21.70
CA VAL A 66 -7.06 9.78 20.38
C VAL A 66 -8.00 10.33 19.31
N LEU A 67 -9.31 10.38 19.56
CA LEU A 67 -10.29 10.95 18.62
C LEU A 67 -10.00 12.41 18.32
N GLU A 68 -9.67 13.19 19.32
CA GLU A 68 -9.33 14.61 19.17
C GLU A 68 -8.07 14.79 18.32
N VAL A 69 -6.99 14.06 18.64
CA VAL A 69 -5.72 14.13 17.90
C VAL A 69 -5.92 13.74 16.43
N LEU A 70 -6.66 12.67 16.13
CA LEU A 70 -6.97 12.28 14.77
C LEU A 70 -7.71 13.39 14.02
N SER A 71 -8.71 13.99 14.64
CA SER A 71 -9.49 15.09 14.03
C SER A 71 -8.61 16.33 13.81
N GLN A 72 -7.80 16.73 14.78
CA GLN A 72 -6.87 17.88 14.68
C GLN A 72 -5.83 17.66 13.58
N GLN A 73 -5.40 16.43 13.38
CA GLN A 73 -4.46 16.04 12.33
C GLN A 73 -5.12 15.90 10.95
N GLY A 74 -6.42 16.14 10.83
CA GLY A 74 -7.17 16.06 9.58
C GLY A 74 -7.48 14.65 9.12
N PHE A 75 -7.51 13.67 10.03
CA PHE A 75 -8.03 12.35 9.73
C PHE A 75 -9.57 12.37 9.76
N LEU A 76 -10.18 11.75 8.76
CA LEU A 76 -11.59 11.45 8.75
C LEU A 76 -11.83 10.15 9.50
N ILE A 77 -12.57 10.22 10.61
CA ILE A 77 -12.94 9.03 11.39
C ILE A 77 -14.05 8.31 10.66
N GLN A 78 -13.76 7.11 10.17
CA GLN A 78 -14.72 6.27 9.47
C GLN A 78 -15.57 5.44 10.41
N GLN A 79 -14.95 4.96 11.47
CA GLN A 79 -15.62 4.16 12.50
C GLN A 79 -14.93 4.39 13.85
N ALA A 80 -15.70 4.53 14.89
CA ALA A 80 -15.23 4.54 16.26
C ALA A 80 -16.18 3.69 17.11
N ASP A 81 -15.73 2.49 17.50
CA ASP A 81 -16.52 1.58 18.31
C ASP A 81 -15.97 1.52 19.74
N PRO A 82 -16.67 2.16 20.70
CA PRO A 82 -16.21 2.18 22.08
C PRO A 82 -16.31 0.81 22.78
N LYS A 83 -17.06 -0.15 22.22
CA LYS A 83 -17.18 -1.49 22.81
C LYS A 83 -15.98 -2.36 22.50
N SER A 84 -15.52 -2.33 21.23
CA SER A 84 -14.33 -3.06 20.81
C SER A 84 -13.04 -2.24 21.03
N HIS A 85 -13.16 -0.97 21.38
CA HIS A 85 -12.07 -0.02 21.53
C HIS A 85 -11.21 0.13 20.26
N ILE A 86 -11.87 0.11 19.09
CA ILE A 86 -11.25 0.21 17.79
C ILE A 86 -11.71 1.50 17.09
N ILE A 87 -10.74 2.25 16.55
CA ILE A 87 -10.96 3.44 15.74
C ILE A 87 -10.36 3.18 14.36
N LEU A 88 -11.15 3.39 13.31
CA LEU A 88 -10.71 3.40 11.93
C LEU A 88 -10.75 4.83 11.40
N ALA A 89 -9.64 5.31 10.89
CA ALA A 89 -9.54 6.66 10.36
C ALA A 89 -8.67 6.68 9.10
N ASN A 90 -8.97 7.59 8.19
CA ASN A 90 -8.14 7.81 7.00
C ASN A 90 -7.87 9.29 6.79
N ARG A 91 -6.77 9.59 6.10
CA ARG A 91 -6.40 10.93 5.68
C ARG A 91 -5.90 10.88 4.25
N GLU A 92 -6.56 11.63 3.37
CA GLU A 92 -6.10 11.82 2.01
C GLU A 92 -5.20 13.07 1.94
N MET A 93 -4.08 12.93 1.23
CA MET A 93 -3.13 14.00 0.97
C MET A 93 -2.81 14.03 -0.53
N ARG A 94 -2.98 15.18 -1.17
CA ARG A 94 -2.57 15.36 -2.56
C ARG A 94 -1.09 15.69 -2.63
N SER A 95 -0.39 15.11 -3.59
CA SER A 95 0.98 15.49 -3.87
C SER A 95 1.04 16.97 -4.29
N LYS A 96 2.06 17.68 -3.78
CA LYS A 96 2.31 19.06 -4.22
C LYS A 96 3.07 19.10 -5.53
N GLU A 97 3.83 18.06 -5.82
CA GLU A 97 4.69 17.94 -7.00
C GLU A 97 3.93 17.39 -8.20
N ASP A 98 3.07 16.42 -7.98
CA ASP A 98 2.25 15.81 -9.02
C ASP A 98 0.77 15.82 -8.60
N LYS A 99 -0.03 16.63 -9.30
CA LYS A 99 -1.47 16.80 -9.03
C LYS A 99 -2.30 15.54 -9.32
N ASP A 100 -1.74 14.63 -10.10
CA ASP A 100 -2.38 13.38 -10.47
C ASP A 100 -2.12 12.27 -9.42
N LEU A 101 -1.23 12.54 -8.44
CA LEU A 101 -0.95 11.63 -7.34
C LEU A 101 -1.67 12.04 -6.05
N SER A 102 -2.35 11.10 -5.45
CA SER A 102 -2.86 11.20 -4.08
C SER A 102 -2.30 10.09 -3.19
N HIS A 103 -2.12 10.41 -1.91
CA HIS A 103 -1.68 9.48 -0.89
C HIS A 103 -2.74 9.39 0.17
N THR A 104 -3.23 8.19 0.45
CA THR A 104 -4.18 7.93 1.52
C THR A 104 -3.48 7.14 2.63
N VAL A 105 -3.47 7.69 3.84
CA VAL A 105 -3.04 6.98 5.04
C VAL A 105 -4.29 6.48 5.76
N ALA A 106 -4.42 5.16 5.86
CA ALA A 106 -5.45 4.49 6.64
C ALA A 106 -4.84 3.99 7.95
N ALA A 107 -5.41 4.41 9.09
CA ALA A 107 -4.95 4.04 10.41
C ALA A 107 -6.04 3.26 11.16
N THR A 108 -5.64 2.16 11.76
CA THR A 108 -6.44 1.38 12.72
C THR A 108 -5.80 1.53 14.09
N ILE A 109 -6.53 2.10 15.02
CA ILE A 109 -6.08 2.31 16.39
C ILE A 109 -6.88 1.40 17.30
N THR A 110 -6.18 0.63 18.15
CA THR A 110 -6.78 -0.25 19.14
C THR A 110 -6.30 0.13 20.52
N LEU A 111 -7.21 0.28 21.46
CA LEU A 111 -6.91 0.62 22.84
C LEU A 111 -7.19 -0.58 23.73
N PHE A 112 -6.29 -0.84 24.67
CA PHE A 112 -6.38 -1.91 25.66
C PHE A 112 -6.23 -1.34 27.06
N PRO A 113 -7.14 -1.61 28.01
CA PRO A 113 -6.94 -1.24 29.40
C PRO A 113 -5.78 -2.07 29.97
N ALA A 114 -4.73 -1.41 30.45
CA ALA A 114 -3.62 -2.07 31.13
C ALA A 114 -3.79 -2.01 32.66
N SER A 115 -4.40 -0.92 33.17
CA SER A 115 -4.90 -0.74 34.52
C SER A 115 -5.92 0.40 34.54
N ASP A 116 -6.49 0.71 35.70
CA ASP A 116 -7.45 1.82 35.88
C ASP A 116 -6.90 3.19 35.41
N GLN A 117 -5.58 3.36 35.45
CA GLN A 117 -4.89 4.61 35.11
C GLN A 117 -3.89 4.47 33.99
N LEU A 118 -3.90 3.34 33.27
CA LEU A 118 -2.95 3.06 32.20
C LEU A 118 -3.66 2.39 31.01
N THR A 119 -3.61 3.02 29.88
CA THR A 119 -4.18 2.49 28.61
C THR A 119 -3.06 2.24 27.64
N ARG A 120 -2.97 1.03 27.08
CA ARG A 120 -2.08 0.71 25.96
C ARG A 120 -2.76 1.04 24.66
N VAL A 121 -2.13 1.84 23.83
CA VAL A 121 -2.62 2.23 22.52
C VAL A 121 -1.73 1.60 21.45
N MET A 122 -2.32 0.95 20.47
CA MET A 122 -1.63 0.34 19.34
C MET A 122 -2.17 0.91 18.04
N VAL A 123 -1.26 1.23 17.10
CA VAL A 123 -1.60 1.83 15.81
C VAL A 123 -1.06 0.96 14.69
N ALA A 124 -1.91 0.59 13.74
CA ALA A 124 -1.52 0.00 12.48
C ALA A 124 -1.88 0.99 11.36
N ALA A 125 -0.89 1.45 10.61
CA ALA A 125 -1.08 2.41 9.54
C ALA A 125 -0.58 1.86 8.20
N ASN A 126 -1.39 2.03 7.16
CA ASN A 126 -1.04 1.69 5.78
C ASN A 126 -1.16 2.93 4.90
N GLN A 127 -0.22 3.09 4.00
CA GLN A 127 -0.25 4.13 2.99
C GLN A 127 -0.59 3.52 1.63
N THR A 128 -1.52 4.14 0.92
CA THR A 128 -1.86 3.82 -0.46
C THR A 128 -1.55 5.03 -1.33
N THR A 129 -0.83 4.83 -2.42
CA THR A 129 -0.57 5.85 -3.43
C THR A 129 -1.42 5.56 -4.65
N GLU A 130 -2.21 6.52 -5.07
CA GLU A 130 -3.12 6.43 -6.19
C GLU A 130 -2.76 7.44 -7.27
N LEU A 131 -2.76 6.99 -8.52
CA LEU A 131 -2.56 7.82 -9.70
C LEU A 131 -3.90 8.04 -10.40
N HIS A 132 -4.31 9.29 -10.50
CA HIS A 132 -5.52 9.72 -11.19
C HIS A 132 -5.19 10.07 -12.64
N LYS A 133 -5.48 9.16 -13.57
CA LYS A 133 -5.26 9.38 -14.99
C LYS A 133 -6.52 9.91 -15.66
N LYS A 134 -6.34 10.97 -16.43
CA LYS A 134 -7.35 11.51 -17.32
C LYS A 134 -7.07 11.03 -18.74
N SER A 135 -7.95 10.22 -19.28
CA SER A 135 -7.87 9.75 -20.67
C SER A 135 -8.92 10.45 -21.51
N TYR A 136 -8.55 10.80 -22.73
CA TYR A 136 -9.46 11.40 -23.71
C TYR A 136 -9.78 10.38 -24.79
N THR A 137 -11.06 10.13 -25.00
CA THR A 137 -11.51 9.33 -26.15
C THR A 137 -11.66 10.27 -27.35
N TRP A 138 -10.98 9.95 -28.43
CA TRP A 138 -10.99 10.74 -29.65
C TRP A 138 -11.92 10.09 -30.69
N TRP A 139 -12.73 10.88 -31.36
CA TRP A 139 -13.46 10.44 -32.52
C TRP A 139 -12.54 10.55 -33.75
N HIS A 140 -12.39 9.45 -34.52
CA HIS A 140 -11.57 9.39 -35.69
C HIS A 140 -12.46 9.45 -36.92
N LEU A 141 -12.27 10.44 -37.77
CA LEU A 141 -12.89 10.53 -39.06
C LEU A 141 -12.04 9.70 -40.04
N LEU A 142 -12.67 8.69 -40.69
CA LEU A 142 -12.01 7.84 -41.71
C LEU A 142 -10.70 7.17 -41.22
N TRP A 143 -10.60 6.73 -39.98
CA TRP A 143 -9.46 5.99 -39.39
C TRP A 143 -8.12 6.75 -39.36
N LEU A 144 -8.01 7.94 -39.93
CA LEU A 144 -6.72 8.60 -40.16
C LEU A 144 -6.49 9.87 -39.33
N LEU A 145 -7.56 10.61 -39.00
CA LEU A 145 -7.38 11.90 -38.29
C LEU A 145 -8.23 11.96 -37.02
N PRO A 146 -7.62 12.19 -35.84
CA PRO A 146 -8.35 12.53 -34.63
C PRO A 146 -8.92 13.94 -34.78
N VAL A 147 -10.25 14.09 -34.71
CA VAL A 147 -10.91 15.38 -35.01
C VAL A 147 -11.32 16.14 -33.76
N PHE A 148 -11.89 15.46 -32.77
CA PHE A 148 -12.25 16.08 -31.49
C PHE A 148 -12.42 15.05 -30.38
N PRO A 149 -12.21 15.45 -29.11
CA PRO A 149 -12.44 14.58 -27.97
C PRO A 149 -13.95 14.37 -27.79
N THR A 150 -14.37 13.12 -27.73
CA THR A 150 -15.79 12.74 -27.56
C THR A 150 -16.12 12.39 -26.11
N GLY A 151 -15.12 12.18 -25.27
CA GLY A 151 -15.31 11.83 -23.87
C GLY A 151 -14.05 12.03 -23.04
N THR A 152 -14.26 12.15 -21.74
CA THR A 152 -13.18 12.16 -20.75
C THR A 152 -13.44 11.02 -19.77
N GLU A 153 -12.51 10.10 -19.68
CA GLU A 153 -12.53 9.01 -18.73
C GLU A 153 -11.51 9.28 -17.62
N TYR A 154 -11.95 9.14 -16.37
CA TYR A 154 -11.07 9.25 -15.20
C TYR A 154 -10.83 7.85 -14.65
N THR A 155 -9.59 7.43 -14.63
CA THR A 155 -9.19 6.14 -14.10
C THR A 155 -8.27 6.35 -12.91
N THR A 156 -8.60 5.77 -11.75
CA THR A 156 -7.74 5.75 -10.58
C THR A 156 -7.04 4.40 -10.51
N VAL A 157 -5.72 4.43 -10.46
CA VAL A 157 -4.87 3.24 -10.38
C VAL A 157 -4.09 3.29 -9.08
N VAL A 158 -4.20 2.23 -8.26
CA VAL A 158 -3.33 2.05 -7.10
C VAL A 158 -1.93 1.71 -7.62
N VAL A 159 -0.97 2.59 -7.33
CA VAL A 159 0.42 2.44 -7.77
C VAL A 159 1.22 1.69 -6.72
N GLU A 160 0.96 1.98 -5.44
CA GLU A 160 1.71 1.43 -4.33
C GLU A 160 0.81 1.30 -3.09
N ARG A 161 1.02 0.24 -2.33
CA ARG A 161 0.43 0.06 -1.01
C ARG A 161 1.46 -0.55 -0.09
N ASP A 162 1.80 0.15 0.98
CA ASP A 162 2.76 -0.33 1.99
C ASP A 162 2.33 0.06 3.41
N THR A 163 2.87 -0.68 4.37
CA THR A 163 2.69 -0.37 5.78
C THR A 163 3.60 0.81 6.17
N VAL A 164 3.06 1.78 6.88
CA VAL A 164 3.83 2.90 7.40
C VAL A 164 4.80 2.37 8.47
N ARG A 165 6.11 2.41 8.18
CA ARG A 165 7.17 1.93 9.07
C ARG A 165 8.00 3.06 9.69
N SER A 166 7.68 4.31 9.39
CA SER A 166 8.39 5.47 9.92
C SER A 166 8.21 5.59 11.43
N PRO A 167 9.27 5.46 12.25
CA PRO A 167 9.17 5.64 13.70
C PRO A 167 8.72 7.05 14.08
N GLN A 168 9.05 8.05 13.23
CA GLN A 168 8.66 9.44 13.45
C GLN A 168 7.13 9.61 13.40
N PHE A 169 6.46 8.95 12.48
CA PHE A 169 4.99 8.98 12.38
C PHE A 169 4.33 8.54 13.69
N TYR A 170 4.81 7.44 14.26
CA TYR A 170 4.27 6.91 15.52
C TYR A 170 4.64 7.78 16.72
N SER A 171 5.88 8.27 16.80
CA SER A 171 6.31 9.15 17.90
C SER A 171 5.53 10.46 17.92
N ASP A 172 5.27 11.06 16.76
CA ASP A 172 4.48 12.29 16.63
C ASP A 172 3.02 12.05 17.05
N PHE A 173 2.43 10.95 16.61
CA PHE A 173 1.09 10.57 17.04
C PHE A 173 1.00 10.38 18.56
N PHE A 174 1.86 9.56 19.15
CA PHE A 174 1.82 9.30 20.60
C PHE A 174 2.17 10.54 21.42
N GLY A 175 3.08 11.38 20.93
CA GLY A 175 3.41 12.67 21.55
C GLY A 175 2.18 13.58 21.62
N ALA A 176 1.42 13.68 20.52
CA ALA A 176 0.19 14.45 20.47
C ALA A 176 -0.89 13.88 21.42
N VAL A 177 -1.07 12.55 21.46
CA VAL A 177 -2.05 11.90 22.34
C VAL A 177 -1.71 12.13 23.81
N LYS A 178 -0.43 12.01 24.20
CA LYS A 178 0.00 12.30 25.57
C LYS A 178 -0.30 13.75 25.96
N LYS A 179 0.05 14.70 25.09
CA LYS A 179 -0.21 16.12 25.30
C LYS A 179 -1.70 16.40 25.49
N SER A 180 -2.56 15.92 24.58
CA SER A 180 -4.02 16.08 24.70
C SER A 180 -4.57 15.44 25.98
N THR A 181 -4.02 14.30 26.39
CA THR A 181 -4.40 13.61 27.63
C THR A 181 -4.06 14.46 28.87
N GLU A 182 -2.88 15.08 28.91
CA GLU A 182 -2.45 15.93 30.03
C GLU A 182 -3.28 17.21 30.13
N GLU A 183 -3.58 17.84 28.97
CA GLU A 183 -4.44 19.02 28.92
C GLU A 183 -5.85 18.73 29.49
N LYS A 184 -6.42 17.56 29.13
CA LYS A 184 -7.73 17.14 29.64
C LYS A 184 -7.72 16.87 31.15
N LYS A 185 -6.63 16.28 31.70
CA LYS A 185 -6.50 16.07 33.13
C LYS A 185 -6.47 17.39 33.89
N GLY A 186 -5.77 18.40 33.36
CA GLY A 186 -5.70 19.72 33.96
C GLY A 186 -7.01 20.51 33.93
N SER A 187 -7.91 20.21 33.02
CA SER A 187 -9.21 20.87 32.88
C SER A 187 -10.31 20.29 33.82
N VAL A 188 -10.08 19.14 34.42
CA VAL A 188 -11.04 18.44 35.31
C VAL A 188 -10.77 18.70 36.77
N GLN A 189 -9.64 19.34 37.10
CA GLN A 189 -9.31 19.81 38.46
C GLN A 189 -9.81 21.25 38.66
#